data_bc6c991afbbadc3fd031fc5fccef4b6c
#
_entry.id   bc6c991afbbadc3fd031fc5fccef4b6c
#
_cell.length_a   1.000
_cell.length_b   1.000
_cell.length_c   1.000
_cell.angle_alpha   90.00
_cell.angle_beta   90.00
_cell.angle_gamma   90.00
#
_symmetry.space_group_name_H-M   'P 1'
#
loop_
_entity.id
_entity.type
_entity.pdbx_description
1 polymer ?
#
loop_
_entity_poly.entity_id
_entity_poly.type
_entity_poly.pdbx_seq_one_letter_code
_entity_poly.pdbx_strand_id
1 'polypeptide(L)'
;MNKVKFSVLLSIYYKEKPEYFRECMESIYSQTVLPDEIVLVEDGRLTDELYEAIRDYECRPSEINFVTVKLEKNNGLGLALAEGIKH
;
A
#
# COMPACT_ATOMS: atom_id res chain seq x y z
N MET A 1 9.30 24.03 -12.79
CA MET A 1 8.40 23.88 -11.66
C MET A 1 8.77 22.71 -10.80
N ASN A 2 8.88 22.93 -9.53
CA ASN A 2 9.29 21.85 -8.61
C ASN A 2 8.10 20.95 -8.30
N LYS A 3 8.28 19.67 -8.54
CA LYS A 3 7.29 18.66 -8.20
C LYS A 3 7.53 18.24 -6.75
N VAL A 4 6.49 18.27 -5.95
CA VAL A 4 6.58 17.79 -4.57
C VAL A 4 6.61 16.27 -4.59
N LYS A 5 7.67 15.70 -4.03
CA LYS A 5 7.81 14.26 -3.92
C LYS A 5 7.27 13.80 -2.58
N PHE A 6 6.40 12.79 -2.61
CA PHE A 6 5.87 12.25 -1.37
C PHE A 6 5.53 10.77 -1.55
N SER A 7 5.54 10.08 -0.43
CA SER A 7 5.20 8.67 -0.38
C SER A 7 3.94 8.47 0.43
N VAL A 8 3.11 7.52 0.02
CA VAL A 8 1.94 7.12 0.78
C VAL A 8 2.28 5.83 1.49
N LEU A 9 2.13 5.83 2.81
CA LEU A 9 2.41 4.65 3.62
C LEU A 9 1.08 4.07 4.09
N LEU A 10 0.83 2.82 3.73
CA LEU A 10 -0.39 2.11 4.07
C LEU A 10 -0.05 0.83 4.82
N SER A 11 -0.91 0.44 5.74
CA SER A 11 -0.79 -0.83 6.45
C SER A 11 -2.08 -1.61 6.27
N ILE A 12 -1.97 -2.91 6.07
CA ILE A 12 -3.12 -3.76 5.80
C ILE A 12 -2.94 -5.08 6.57
N TYR A 13 -4.05 -5.63 7.05
CA TYR A 13 -4.04 -6.92 7.74
C TYR A 13 -5.21 -7.76 7.26
N TYR A 14 -5.27 -9.02 7.70
CA TYR A 14 -6.17 -10.02 7.10
C TYR A 14 -7.67 -9.70 7.23
N LYS A 15 -8.06 -8.90 8.21
CA LYS A 15 -9.47 -8.51 8.40
C LYS A 15 -9.90 -7.35 7.51
N GLU A 16 -8.98 -6.76 6.78
CA GLU A 16 -9.32 -5.69 5.85
C GLU A 16 -10.18 -6.23 4.72
N LYS A 17 -11.13 -5.44 4.26
CA LYS A 17 -12.00 -5.85 3.15
C LYS A 17 -11.37 -5.46 1.83
N PRO A 18 -11.30 -6.40 0.86
CA PRO A 18 -10.71 -6.10 -0.44
C PRO A 18 -11.36 -4.90 -1.13
N GLU A 19 -12.68 -4.75 -1.03
CA GLU A 19 -13.36 -3.63 -1.67
C GLU A 19 -12.96 -2.28 -1.06
N TYR A 20 -12.69 -2.23 0.24
CA TYR A 20 -12.23 -0.99 0.87
C TYR A 20 -10.80 -0.67 0.45
N PHE A 21 -9.96 -1.69 0.34
CA PHE A 21 -8.61 -1.51 -0.16
C PHE A 21 -8.65 -0.96 -1.59
N ARG A 22 -9.49 -1.54 -2.44
CA ARG A 22 -9.62 -1.07 -3.83
C ARG A 22 -10.13 0.36 -3.90
N GLU A 23 -11.10 0.73 -3.07
CA GLU A 23 -11.59 2.11 -3.02
C GLU A 23 -10.48 3.07 -2.63
N CYS A 24 -9.68 2.69 -1.64
CA CYS A 24 -8.56 3.50 -1.18
C CYS A 24 -7.55 3.71 -2.30
N MET A 25 -7.21 2.65 -3.02
CA MET A 25 -6.25 2.72 -4.11
C MET A 25 -6.80 3.56 -5.26
N GLU A 26 -8.07 3.38 -5.63
CA GLU A 26 -8.67 4.19 -6.68
C GLU A 26 -8.69 5.66 -6.30
N SER A 27 -8.93 5.96 -5.05
CA SER A 27 -8.89 7.34 -4.56
C SER A 27 -7.50 7.95 -4.75
N ILE A 28 -6.46 7.19 -4.44
CA ILE A 28 -5.08 7.66 -4.61
C ILE A 28 -4.77 7.89 -6.09
N TYR A 29 -5.13 6.94 -6.94
CA TYR A 29 -4.85 7.04 -8.37
C TYR A 29 -5.68 8.10 -9.08
N SER A 30 -6.78 8.55 -8.46
CA SER A 30 -7.65 9.60 -9.02
C SER A 30 -7.21 11.00 -8.67
N GLN A 31 -6.23 11.16 -7.80
CA GLN A 31 -5.80 12.47 -7.37
C GLN A 31 -5.09 13.24 -8.47
N THR A 32 -5.22 14.55 -8.45
CA THR A 32 -4.54 15.41 -9.41
C THR A 32 -3.03 15.30 -9.28
N VAL A 33 -2.55 15.24 -8.03
CA VAL A 33 -1.13 15.06 -7.74
C VAL A 33 -0.94 13.65 -7.20
N LEU A 34 -0.23 12.83 -7.94
CA LEU A 34 0.01 11.44 -7.56
C LEU A 34 1.25 11.33 -6.69
N PRO A 35 1.28 10.36 -5.75
CA PRO A 35 2.49 10.10 -4.99
C PRO A 35 3.58 9.53 -5.88
N ASP A 36 4.82 9.71 -5.49
CA ASP A 36 5.93 9.08 -6.20
C ASP A 36 6.02 7.61 -5.86
N GLU A 37 5.57 7.25 -4.67
CA GLU A 37 5.72 5.90 -4.16
C GLU A 37 4.55 5.56 -3.25
N ILE A 38 4.11 4.31 -3.32
CA ILE A 38 3.16 3.75 -2.35
C ILE A 38 3.89 2.62 -1.65
N VAL A 39 3.99 2.69 -0.33
CA VAL A 39 4.56 1.61 0.47
C VAL A 39 3.42 0.93 1.20
N LEU A 40 3.16 -0.31 0.84
CA LEU A 40 2.11 -1.12 1.47
C LEU A 40 2.75 -2.12 2.40
N VAL A 41 2.43 -2.03 3.68
CA VAL A 41 2.93 -2.96 4.68
C VAL A 41 1.86 -4.01 4.95
N GLU A 42 2.18 -5.26 4.68
CA GLU A 42 1.32 -6.40 4.96
C GLU A 42 1.62 -6.90 6.37
N ASP A 43 0.75 -6.58 7.29
CA ASP A 43 0.93 -6.92 8.70
C ASP A 43 0.42 -8.34 8.95
N GLY A 44 1.28 -9.30 8.71
CA GLY A 44 0.94 -10.70 8.78
C GLY A 44 0.39 -11.23 7.47
N ARG A 45 -0.06 -12.49 7.49
CA ARG A 45 -0.61 -13.11 6.30
C ARG A 45 -2.01 -12.59 5.99
N LEU A 46 -2.25 -12.29 4.73
CA LEU A 46 -3.53 -11.77 4.27
C LEU A 46 -4.38 -12.89 3.63
N THR A 47 -5.63 -12.56 3.28
CA THR A 47 -6.48 -13.47 2.54
C THR A 47 -6.10 -13.50 1.06
N ASP A 48 -6.51 -14.56 0.36
CA ASP A 48 -6.24 -14.67 -1.07
C ASP A 48 -6.86 -13.51 -1.84
N GLU A 49 -8.06 -13.08 -1.43
CA GLU A 49 -8.75 -11.95 -2.07
C GLU A 49 -8.00 -10.65 -1.90
N LEU A 50 -7.38 -10.44 -0.75
CA LEU A 50 -6.55 -9.27 -0.52
C LEU A 50 -5.28 -9.32 -1.37
N TYR A 51 -4.64 -10.48 -1.47
CA TYR A 51 -3.46 -10.63 -2.32
C TYR A 51 -3.80 -10.37 -3.78
N GLU A 52 -4.95 -10.82 -4.22
CA GLU A 52 -5.39 -10.57 -5.59
C GLU A 52 -5.60 -9.08 -5.84
N ALA A 53 -6.24 -8.39 -4.91
CA ALA A 53 -6.45 -6.96 -5.01
C ALA A 53 -5.11 -6.20 -5.04
N ILE A 54 -4.18 -6.59 -4.18
CA ILE A 54 -2.86 -5.98 -4.14
C ILE A 54 -2.14 -6.17 -5.47
N ARG A 55 -2.20 -7.38 -6.01
CA ARG A 55 -1.55 -7.69 -7.28
C ARG A 55 -2.07 -6.82 -8.42
N ASP A 56 -3.37 -6.55 -8.45
CA ASP A 56 -3.96 -5.72 -9.48
C ASP A 56 -3.33 -4.33 -9.51
N TYR A 57 -2.99 -3.79 -8.35
CA TYR A 57 -2.38 -2.47 -8.28
C TYR A 57 -0.86 -2.52 -8.46
N GLU A 58 -0.22 -3.59 -7.99
CA GLU A 58 1.22 -3.76 -8.22
C GLU A 58 1.54 -3.85 -9.71
N CYS A 59 0.67 -4.50 -10.48
CA CYS A 59 0.86 -4.71 -11.90
C CYS A 59 0.26 -3.60 -12.76
N ARG A 60 -0.44 -2.66 -12.16
CA ARG A 60 -1.10 -1.58 -12.89
C ARG A 60 -0.06 -0.64 -13.50
N PRO A 61 -0.13 -0.36 -14.82
CA PRO A 61 0.79 0.60 -15.42
C PRO A 61 0.62 1.97 -14.79
N SER A 62 1.69 2.51 -14.23
CA SER A 62 1.64 3.79 -13.52
C SER A 62 3.07 4.28 -13.28
N GLU A 63 3.21 5.59 -13.09
CA GLU A 63 4.47 6.19 -12.71
C GLU A 63 4.72 6.03 -11.21
N ILE A 64 3.72 5.57 -10.46
CA ILE A 64 3.85 5.38 -9.02
C ILE A 64 4.66 4.10 -8.77
N ASN A 65 5.69 4.23 -7.93
CA ASN A 65 6.48 3.08 -7.52
C ASN A 65 5.76 2.37 -6.37
N PHE A 66 5.34 1.14 -6.59
CA PHE A 66 4.59 0.36 -5.61
C PHE A 66 5.52 -0.61 -4.90
N VAL A 67 5.69 -0.40 -3.60
CA VAL A 67 6.59 -1.22 -2.77
C VAL A 67 5.75 -1.98 -1.74
N THR A 68 5.97 -3.27 -1.62
CA THR A 68 5.27 -4.11 -0.66
C THR A 68 6.26 -4.61 0.38
N VAL A 69 5.92 -4.40 1.65
CA VAL A 69 6.72 -4.89 2.78
C VAL A 69 5.90 -5.93 3.52
N LYS A 70 6.46 -7.11 3.70
CA LYS A 70 5.76 -8.21 4.37
C LYS A 70 6.32 -8.44 5.75
N LEU A 71 5.46 -8.46 6.76
CA LEU A 71 5.81 -8.80 8.11
C LEU A 71 5.25 -10.20 8.42
N GLU A 72 6.04 -11.02 9.05
CA GLU A 72 5.63 -12.40 9.34
C GLU A 72 4.56 -12.49 10.42
N LYS A 73 4.55 -11.54 11.32
CA LYS A 73 3.62 -11.53 12.45
C LYS A 73 2.86 -10.22 12.47
N ASN A 74 1.66 -10.27 13.05
CA ASN A 74 0.90 -9.06 13.30
C ASN A 74 1.51 -8.36 14.52
N ASN A 75 2.35 -7.38 14.26
CA ASN A 75 3.09 -6.66 15.30
C ASN A 75 2.47 -5.32 15.67
N GLY A 76 1.33 -5.02 15.08
CA GLY A 76 0.67 -3.76 15.34
C GLY A 76 1.11 -2.66 14.40
N LEU A 77 0.30 -1.62 14.35
CA LEU A 77 0.44 -0.56 13.37
C LEU A 77 1.76 0.22 13.52
N GLY A 78 2.14 0.52 14.75
CA GLY A 78 3.35 1.31 14.97
C GLY A 78 4.60 0.65 14.42
N LEU A 79 4.75 -0.64 14.66
CA LEU A 79 5.90 -1.37 14.16
C LEU A 79 5.85 -1.53 12.65
N ALA A 80 4.66 -1.76 12.11
CA ALA A 80 4.50 -1.87 10.65
C ALA A 80 4.89 -0.58 9.97
N LEU A 81 4.49 0.56 10.51
CA LEU A 81 4.86 1.86 9.97
C LEU A 81 6.37 2.10 10.03
N ALA A 82 7.00 1.71 11.13
CA ALA A 82 8.44 1.86 11.27
C ALA A 82 9.18 1.02 10.22
N GLU A 83 8.71 -0.19 9.97
CA GLU A 83 9.31 -1.05 8.95
C GLU A 83 9.12 -0.47 7.55
N GLY A 84 7.96 0.09 7.28
CA GLY A 84 7.70 0.74 5.99
C GLY A 84 8.58 1.95 5.75
N ILE A 85 8.84 2.72 6.78
CA ILE A 85 9.67 3.92 6.67
C ILE A 85 11.11 3.58 6.31
N LYS A 86 11.60 2.42 6.70
CA LYS A 86 12.96 2.00 6.38
C LYS A 86 13.18 1.76 4.89
N HIS A 87 12.12 1.60 4.16
CA HIS A 87 12.18 1.49 2.73
C HIS A 87 12.30 2.85 2.08
#